data_12c8c5dcc1015ca8a5d4d9b37d2db171
#
_entry.id   12c8c5dcc1015ca8a5d4d9b37d2db171
#
_cell.length_a   1.000
_cell.length_b   1.000
_cell.length_c   1.000
_cell.angle_alpha   90.00
_cell.angle_beta   90.00
_cell.angle_gamma   90.00
#
_symmetry.space_group_name_H-M   'P 1'
#
loop_
_entity.id
_entity.type
_entity.pdbx_description
1 polymer ?
#
loop_
_entity_poly.entity_id
_entity_poly.type
_entity_poly.pdbx_seq_one_letter_code
_entity_poly.pdbx_strand_id
1 'polypeptide(L)'
;IKSQLGSASTLLNAGIPTNILYKVTGKDLSDAQIDEINSIDGHISRISGLYNVGCKLQYVDIEHKTFKNNLLFLDSNMPQFIADCLLFDSMPDSVSDIKEIVDKVASQNPFGFTGSNIVSFYEHKIKVLLLDAALGMTPAKEWDGRYDANGGYIVVRKDGEIVCYHFYNRNDVEDYLYYNTRFERASRSRYKYGNLFRGEDRNVYIRLNLQIRFKK
;
A
#
# COMPACT_ATOMS: atom_id res chain seq x y z
N ILE A 1 -18.21 8.32 -10.32
CA ILE A 1 -18.41 9.41 -9.35
C ILE A 1 -17.93 8.93 -7.98
N LYS A 2 -17.07 9.69 -7.33
CA LYS A 2 -16.63 9.48 -5.94
C LYS A 2 -17.14 10.64 -5.10
N SER A 3 -17.69 10.34 -3.90
CA SER A 3 -18.22 11.35 -3.00
C SER A 3 -17.54 11.26 -1.64
N GLN A 4 -17.25 12.41 -1.05
CA GLN A 4 -16.69 12.56 0.28
C GLN A 4 -17.73 13.09 1.31
N LEU A 5 -19.02 13.14 0.93
CA LEU A 5 -20.08 13.63 1.81
C LEU A 5 -20.28 12.79 3.07
N GLY A 6 -19.85 11.52 3.04
CA GLY A 6 -19.83 10.62 4.19
C GLY A 6 -18.40 10.33 4.70
N SER A 7 -18.04 9.06 4.79
CA SER A 7 -16.66 8.63 5.04
C SER A 7 -15.79 8.86 3.80
N ALA A 8 -14.47 9.02 3.98
CA ALA A 8 -13.53 9.15 2.86
C ALA A 8 -13.70 7.98 1.86
N SER A 9 -13.81 8.30 0.57
CA SER A 9 -13.98 7.29 -0.48
C SER A 9 -12.76 6.39 -0.57
N THR A 10 -12.97 5.12 -0.87
CA THR A 10 -11.90 4.14 -1.07
C THR A 10 -11.49 4.13 -2.55
N LEU A 11 -10.19 4.17 -2.82
CA LEU A 11 -9.61 4.02 -4.14
C LEU A 11 -9.25 2.56 -4.41
N LEU A 12 -8.51 1.94 -3.50
CA LEU A 12 -8.16 0.52 -3.52
C LEU A 12 -8.67 -0.13 -2.23
N ASN A 13 -9.58 -1.10 -2.36
CA ASN A 13 -10.21 -1.75 -1.22
C ASN A 13 -9.25 -2.71 -0.51
N ALA A 14 -9.28 -2.67 0.83
CA ALA A 14 -8.70 -3.72 1.65
C ALA A 14 -9.38 -5.07 1.43
N GLY A 15 -8.61 -6.12 1.53
CA GLY A 15 -9.10 -7.50 1.43
C GLY A 15 -8.00 -8.50 1.73
N ILE A 16 -8.33 -9.78 1.82
CA ILE A 16 -7.30 -10.84 1.88
C ILE A 16 -6.36 -10.76 0.65
N PRO A 17 -6.85 -10.44 -0.57
CA PRO A 17 -5.97 -10.31 -1.74
C PRO A 17 -4.90 -9.23 -1.62
N THR A 18 -5.12 -8.21 -0.80
CA THR A 18 -4.14 -7.12 -0.59
C THR A 18 -3.18 -7.35 0.57
N ASN A 19 -3.13 -8.58 1.12
CA ASN A 19 -2.12 -8.96 2.11
C ASN A 19 -0.76 -9.14 1.44
N ILE A 20 0.23 -8.49 2.01
CA ILE A 20 1.64 -8.58 1.62
C ILE A 20 2.39 -9.29 2.73
N LEU A 21 3.18 -10.29 2.36
CA LEU A 21 3.92 -11.15 3.28
C LEU A 21 5.33 -10.62 3.52
N TYR A 22 5.69 -10.50 4.81
CA TYR A 22 7.02 -10.15 5.25
C TYR A 22 7.57 -11.23 6.16
N LYS A 23 8.86 -11.53 5.98
CA LYS A 23 9.64 -12.39 6.86
C LYS A 23 10.26 -11.55 7.96
N VAL A 24 10.21 -12.05 9.18
CA VAL A 24 10.97 -11.49 10.31
C VAL A 24 12.41 -11.98 10.22
N THR A 25 13.35 -11.05 10.24
CA THR A 25 14.79 -11.31 10.13
C THR A 25 15.55 -10.65 11.28
N GLY A 26 16.83 -10.95 11.43
CA GLY A 26 17.72 -10.37 12.43
C GLY A 26 17.88 -11.25 13.68
N LYS A 27 16.80 -11.63 14.33
CA LYS A 27 16.83 -12.48 15.53
C LYS A 27 15.79 -13.59 15.41
N ASP A 28 16.15 -14.79 15.84
CA ASP A 28 15.19 -15.88 15.97
C ASP A 28 14.29 -15.64 17.18
N LEU A 29 12.99 -15.78 16.98
CA LEU A 29 11.98 -15.61 18.02
C LEU A 29 11.47 -16.98 18.47
N SER A 30 11.42 -17.19 19.78
CA SER A 30 10.70 -18.33 20.37
C SER A 30 9.17 -18.14 20.21
N ASP A 31 8.41 -19.23 20.33
CA ASP A 31 6.95 -19.16 20.27
C ASP A 31 6.38 -18.28 21.38
N ALA A 32 6.97 -18.32 22.59
CA ALA A 32 6.58 -17.44 23.69
C ALA A 32 6.77 -15.95 23.34
N GLN A 33 7.86 -15.59 22.66
CA GLN A 33 8.09 -14.21 22.20
C GLN A 33 7.12 -13.80 21.08
N ILE A 34 6.75 -14.72 20.19
CA ILE A 34 5.73 -14.49 19.17
C ILE A 34 4.39 -14.20 19.83
N ASP A 35 3.99 -14.99 20.83
CA ASP A 35 2.75 -14.80 21.59
C ASP A 35 2.75 -13.48 22.36
N GLU A 36 3.87 -13.14 23.01
CA GLU A 36 4.05 -11.86 23.70
C GLU A 36 3.85 -10.68 22.75
N ILE A 37 4.52 -10.68 21.60
CA ILE A 37 4.37 -9.61 20.59
C ILE A 37 2.95 -9.57 20.04
N ASN A 38 2.34 -10.72 19.80
CA ASN A 38 0.95 -10.80 19.32
C ASN A 38 -0.07 -10.30 20.35
N SER A 39 0.25 -10.32 21.64
CA SER A 39 -0.60 -9.76 22.70
C SER A 39 -0.64 -8.23 22.69
N ILE A 40 0.36 -7.56 22.10
CA ILE A 40 0.40 -6.11 21.97
C ILE A 40 -0.78 -5.65 21.07
N ASP A 41 -1.52 -4.65 21.51
CA ASP A 41 -2.60 -4.11 20.67
C ASP A 41 -2.04 -3.24 19.52
N GLY A 42 -2.64 -3.40 18.34
CA GLY A 42 -2.25 -2.67 17.13
C GLY A 42 -0.99 -3.22 16.42
N HIS A 43 -1.06 -3.38 15.10
CA HIS A 43 0.07 -3.94 14.33
C HIS A 43 1.29 -3.02 14.31
N ILE A 44 1.12 -1.71 14.38
CA ILE A 44 2.23 -0.75 14.49
C ILE A 44 3.02 -0.97 15.78
N SER A 45 2.31 -1.10 16.92
CA SER A 45 2.95 -1.37 18.21
C SER A 45 3.66 -2.72 18.21
N ARG A 46 3.12 -3.74 17.50
CA ARG A 46 3.79 -5.03 17.31
C ARG A 46 5.06 -4.90 16.46
N ILE A 47 5.01 -4.14 15.38
CA ILE A 47 6.19 -3.87 14.55
C ILE A 47 7.24 -3.12 15.37
N SER A 48 6.84 -2.11 16.15
CA SER A 48 7.74 -1.47 17.13
C SER A 48 8.36 -2.47 18.06
N GLY A 49 7.57 -3.37 18.65
CA GLY A 49 8.06 -4.45 19.51
C GLY A 49 9.09 -5.33 18.83
N LEU A 50 8.85 -5.71 17.57
CA LEU A 50 9.82 -6.47 16.77
C LEU A 50 11.15 -5.73 16.59
N TYR A 51 11.09 -4.45 16.21
CA TYR A 51 12.31 -3.65 16.02
C TYR A 51 13.08 -3.44 17.34
N ASN A 52 12.37 -3.26 18.47
CA ASN A 52 12.98 -3.11 19.80
C ASN A 52 13.75 -4.36 20.26
N VAL A 53 13.34 -5.55 19.81
CA VAL A 53 14.08 -6.79 20.12
C VAL A 53 15.14 -7.13 19.07
N GLY A 54 15.41 -6.23 18.12
CA GLY A 54 16.47 -6.39 17.11
C GLY A 54 16.04 -7.13 15.83
N CYS A 55 14.74 -7.32 15.62
CA CYS A 55 14.21 -7.88 14.39
C CYS A 55 13.98 -6.80 13.32
N LYS A 56 13.88 -7.24 12.08
CA LYS A 56 13.51 -6.43 10.89
C LYS A 56 12.49 -7.18 10.07
N LEU A 57 11.77 -6.46 9.21
CA LEU A 57 10.84 -7.04 8.25
C LEU A 57 11.45 -6.96 6.84
N GLN A 58 11.37 -8.06 6.14
CA GLN A 58 11.80 -8.18 4.74
C GLN A 58 10.63 -8.65 3.90
N TYR A 59 10.33 -7.95 2.82
CA TYR A 59 9.33 -8.37 1.84
C TYR A 59 9.64 -9.78 1.31
N VAL A 60 8.61 -10.60 1.19
CA VAL A 60 8.69 -11.95 0.62
C VAL A 60 7.87 -12.04 -0.64
N ASP A 61 6.55 -11.80 -0.53
CA ASP A 61 5.65 -11.95 -1.67
C ASP A 61 4.27 -11.30 -1.39
N ILE A 62 3.47 -11.21 -2.45
CA ILE A 62 2.03 -10.97 -2.38
C ILE A 62 1.36 -12.31 -2.60
N GLU A 63 0.71 -12.86 -1.54
CA GLU A 63 0.20 -14.24 -1.55
C GLU A 63 -0.91 -14.45 -2.60
N HIS A 64 -1.71 -13.43 -2.89
CA HIS A 64 -2.79 -13.50 -3.88
C HIS A 64 -2.24 -13.29 -5.29
N LYS A 65 -2.17 -14.37 -6.05
CA LYS A 65 -1.56 -14.39 -7.40
C LYS A 65 -2.14 -13.36 -8.35
N THR A 66 -3.47 -13.17 -8.36
CA THR A 66 -4.12 -12.19 -9.23
C THR A 66 -3.64 -10.78 -8.92
N PHE A 67 -3.62 -10.39 -7.64
CA PHE A 67 -3.14 -9.06 -7.27
C PHE A 67 -1.66 -8.87 -7.58
N LYS A 68 -0.83 -9.88 -7.30
CA LYS A 68 0.58 -9.88 -7.68
C LYS A 68 0.75 -9.68 -9.19
N ASN A 69 0.01 -10.43 -10.01
CA ASN A 69 0.07 -10.33 -11.47
C ASN A 69 -0.40 -8.95 -11.96
N ASN A 70 -1.45 -8.39 -11.37
CA ASN A 70 -1.92 -7.03 -11.70
C ASN A 70 -0.81 -6.00 -11.43
N LEU A 71 -0.12 -6.09 -10.29
CA LEU A 71 0.99 -5.20 -9.99
C LEU A 71 2.18 -5.40 -10.94
N LEU A 72 2.54 -6.65 -11.25
CA LEU A 72 3.61 -6.96 -12.22
C LEU A 72 3.25 -6.47 -13.63
N PHE A 73 1.97 -6.46 -13.99
CA PHE A 73 1.49 -5.92 -15.27
C PHE A 73 1.75 -4.42 -15.39
N LEU A 74 1.65 -3.67 -14.28
CA LEU A 74 1.95 -2.24 -14.26
C LEU A 74 3.46 -1.96 -14.34
N ASP A 75 4.24 -2.69 -13.53
CA ASP A 75 5.69 -2.53 -13.46
C ASP A 75 6.32 -3.75 -12.76
N SER A 76 7.44 -4.25 -13.26
CA SER A 76 8.13 -5.43 -12.72
C SER A 76 8.54 -5.29 -11.25
N ASN A 77 8.80 -4.08 -10.77
CA ASN A 77 9.19 -3.79 -9.40
C ASN A 77 8.00 -3.30 -8.54
N MET A 78 6.79 -3.21 -9.10
CA MET A 78 5.62 -2.70 -8.39
C MET A 78 5.29 -3.49 -7.10
N PRO A 79 5.34 -4.83 -7.09
CA PRO A 79 5.09 -5.59 -5.86
C PRO A 79 6.04 -5.21 -4.71
N GLN A 80 7.34 -5.13 -4.99
CA GLN A 80 8.34 -4.71 -4.01
C GLN A 80 8.15 -3.25 -3.59
N PHE A 81 7.92 -2.36 -4.55
CA PHE A 81 7.72 -0.94 -4.29
C PHE A 81 6.54 -0.69 -3.35
N ILE A 82 5.41 -1.36 -3.59
CA ILE A 82 4.22 -1.23 -2.73
C ILE A 82 4.48 -1.84 -1.35
N ALA A 83 5.23 -2.94 -1.29
CA ALA A 83 5.64 -3.51 -0.01
C ALA A 83 6.51 -2.53 0.79
N ASP A 84 7.48 -1.87 0.17
CA ASP A 84 8.32 -0.87 0.84
C ASP A 84 7.48 0.32 1.32
N CYS A 85 6.57 0.83 0.50
CA CYS A 85 5.63 1.89 0.90
C CYS A 85 4.78 1.48 2.11
N LEU A 86 4.20 0.27 2.08
CA LEU A 86 3.35 -0.23 3.17
C LEU A 86 4.14 -0.47 4.46
N LEU A 87 5.39 -0.89 4.34
CA LEU A 87 6.28 -1.02 5.50
C LEU A 87 6.52 0.35 6.16
N PHE A 88 6.78 1.40 5.37
CA PHE A 88 6.90 2.77 5.91
C PHE A 88 5.61 3.26 6.58
N ASP A 89 4.43 3.01 6.00
CA ASP A 89 3.14 3.33 6.66
C ASP A 89 2.98 2.59 8.00
N SER A 90 3.58 1.44 8.15
CA SER A 90 3.43 0.58 9.34
C SER A 90 4.48 0.86 10.43
N MET A 91 5.40 1.81 10.24
CA MET A 91 6.38 2.20 11.27
C MET A 91 5.75 3.10 12.33
N PRO A 92 6.33 3.18 13.56
CA PRO A 92 5.79 3.97 14.68
C PRO A 92 5.57 5.45 14.36
N ASP A 93 6.53 6.08 13.68
CA ASP A 93 6.48 7.49 13.29
C ASP A 93 5.99 7.65 11.85
N SER A 94 5.09 6.77 11.43
CA SER A 94 4.62 6.74 10.07
C SER A 94 3.64 7.86 9.78
N VAL A 95 3.78 8.40 8.58
CA VAL A 95 2.76 9.19 7.91
C VAL A 95 2.00 8.27 6.98
N SER A 96 0.70 8.49 6.81
CA SER A 96 -0.12 7.72 5.87
C SER A 96 -0.29 8.40 4.51
N ASP A 97 0.20 9.63 4.37
CA ASP A 97 0.19 10.41 3.14
C ASP A 97 1.05 9.72 2.07
N ILE A 98 0.45 9.45 0.90
CA ILE A 98 1.16 8.72 -0.16
C ILE A 98 2.39 9.47 -0.64
N LYS A 99 2.28 10.80 -0.80
CA LYS A 99 3.43 11.61 -1.22
C LYS A 99 4.59 11.48 -0.24
N GLU A 100 4.33 11.66 1.06
CA GLU A 100 5.37 11.60 2.09
C GLU A 100 6.00 10.21 2.20
N ILE A 101 5.20 9.14 2.02
CA ILE A 101 5.71 7.76 1.99
C ILE A 101 6.62 7.55 0.77
N VAL A 102 6.19 8.01 -0.41
CA VAL A 102 6.98 7.89 -1.64
C VAL A 102 8.30 8.65 -1.52
N ASP A 103 8.29 9.85 -0.94
CA ASP A 103 9.51 10.63 -0.67
C ASP A 103 10.49 9.85 0.25
N LYS A 104 9.97 9.16 1.28
CA LYS A 104 10.77 8.30 2.17
C LYS A 104 11.38 7.10 1.42
N VAL A 105 10.59 6.39 0.61
CA VAL A 105 11.09 5.27 -0.20
C VAL A 105 12.14 5.77 -1.20
N ALA A 106 11.88 6.89 -1.88
CA ALA A 106 12.80 7.49 -2.84
C ALA A 106 14.13 7.90 -2.20
N SER A 107 14.10 8.39 -0.95
CA SER A 107 15.32 8.75 -0.21
C SER A 107 16.24 7.56 0.07
N GLN A 108 15.68 6.35 0.20
CA GLN A 108 16.44 5.11 0.35
C GLN A 108 16.86 4.51 -1.00
N ASN A 109 16.18 4.88 -2.08
CA ASN A 109 16.41 4.42 -3.43
C ASN A 109 16.64 2.90 -3.55
N PRO A 110 15.70 2.05 -3.10
CA PRO A 110 15.89 0.59 -3.02
C PRO A 110 16.14 -0.07 -4.39
N PHE A 111 15.74 0.58 -5.48
CA PHE A 111 15.95 0.07 -6.85
C PHE A 111 17.21 0.62 -7.52
N GLY A 112 17.99 1.45 -6.85
CA GLY A 112 19.26 1.96 -7.37
C GLY A 112 19.11 2.84 -8.61
N PHE A 113 18.00 3.59 -8.75
CA PHE A 113 17.84 4.54 -9.85
C PHE A 113 18.93 5.60 -9.81
N THR A 114 19.40 6.01 -10.99
CA THR A 114 20.43 7.03 -11.17
C THR A 114 19.87 8.20 -11.96
N GLY A 115 20.39 9.40 -11.74
CA GLY A 115 19.96 10.61 -12.44
C GLY A 115 19.73 11.79 -11.48
N SER A 116 19.38 12.94 -12.02
CA SER A 116 19.17 14.18 -11.27
C SER A 116 17.85 14.24 -10.50
N ASN A 117 16.89 13.42 -10.88
CA ASN A 117 15.55 13.41 -10.24
C ASN A 117 15.11 11.97 -9.94
N ILE A 118 15.72 11.36 -8.92
CA ILE A 118 15.39 10.00 -8.47
C ILE A 118 13.93 9.90 -8.00
N VAL A 119 13.42 10.93 -7.34
CA VAL A 119 12.06 10.93 -6.79
C VAL A 119 11.01 10.71 -7.88
N SER A 120 11.21 11.26 -9.08
CA SER A 120 10.24 11.13 -10.18
C SER A 120 10.01 9.68 -10.62
N PHE A 121 10.99 8.77 -10.48
CA PHE A 121 10.79 7.35 -10.78
C PHE A 121 9.79 6.70 -9.82
N TYR A 122 9.87 7.03 -8.54
CA TYR A 122 8.97 6.51 -7.50
C TYR A 122 7.60 7.16 -7.57
N GLU A 123 7.53 8.47 -7.85
CA GLU A 123 6.27 9.17 -8.11
C GLU A 123 5.53 8.57 -9.31
N HIS A 124 6.22 8.31 -10.40
CA HIS A 124 5.62 7.69 -11.58
C HIS A 124 5.02 6.31 -11.25
N LYS A 125 5.75 5.46 -10.53
CA LYS A 125 5.26 4.13 -10.14
C LYS A 125 3.94 4.23 -9.35
N ILE A 126 3.89 5.05 -8.31
CA ILE A 126 2.67 5.16 -7.51
C ILE A 126 1.52 5.79 -8.29
N LYS A 127 1.77 6.80 -9.13
CA LYS A 127 0.76 7.44 -9.97
C LYS A 127 0.11 6.46 -10.94
N VAL A 128 0.89 5.57 -11.56
CA VAL A 128 0.36 4.49 -12.41
C VAL A 128 -0.60 3.60 -11.62
N LEU A 129 -0.19 3.12 -10.43
CA LEU A 129 -1.07 2.29 -9.59
C LEU A 129 -2.36 3.02 -9.21
N LEU A 130 -2.26 4.28 -8.78
CA LEU A 130 -3.41 5.07 -8.35
C LEU A 130 -4.40 5.29 -9.51
N LEU A 131 -3.88 5.58 -10.70
CA LEU A 131 -4.70 5.79 -11.88
C LEU A 131 -5.42 4.49 -12.27
N ASP A 132 -4.72 3.37 -12.36
CA ASP A 132 -5.33 2.10 -12.75
C ASP A 132 -6.36 1.63 -11.72
N ALA A 133 -6.10 1.83 -10.42
CA ALA A 133 -7.09 1.59 -9.38
C ALA A 133 -8.32 2.52 -9.52
N ALA A 134 -8.13 3.78 -9.90
CA ALA A 134 -9.23 4.72 -10.17
C ALA A 134 -10.05 4.32 -11.39
N LEU A 135 -9.42 3.71 -12.39
CA LEU A 135 -10.03 3.33 -13.68
C LEU A 135 -10.59 1.91 -13.70
N GLY A 136 -10.50 1.17 -12.59
CA GLY A 136 -11.21 -0.10 -12.46
C GLY A 136 -10.37 -1.31 -12.04
N MET A 137 -9.05 -1.19 -11.97
CA MET A 137 -8.23 -2.28 -11.44
C MET A 137 -8.62 -2.62 -10.00
N THR A 138 -8.85 -3.89 -9.74
CA THR A 138 -9.18 -4.40 -8.40
C THR A 138 -8.24 -5.54 -8.02
N PRO A 139 -7.96 -5.76 -6.72
CA PRO A 139 -7.04 -6.81 -6.29
C PRO A 139 -7.53 -8.24 -6.55
N ALA A 140 -8.84 -8.43 -6.73
CA ALA A 140 -9.45 -9.76 -6.82
C ALA A 140 -9.75 -10.22 -8.25
N LYS A 141 -9.63 -9.33 -9.25
CA LYS A 141 -9.90 -9.63 -10.67
C LYS A 141 -8.65 -9.35 -11.50
N GLU A 142 -8.42 -10.17 -12.51
CA GLU A 142 -7.37 -9.94 -13.48
C GLU A 142 -7.57 -8.60 -14.19
N TRP A 143 -6.49 -7.84 -14.30
CA TRP A 143 -6.44 -6.56 -14.95
C TRP A 143 -5.79 -6.72 -16.33
N ASP A 144 -6.50 -6.29 -17.36
CA ASP A 144 -6.06 -6.36 -18.75
C ASP A 144 -5.59 -5.00 -19.30
N GLY A 145 -5.53 -3.98 -18.44
CA GLY A 145 -5.12 -2.62 -18.83
C GLY A 145 -6.15 -1.84 -19.61
N ARG A 146 -7.37 -2.34 -19.75
CA ARG A 146 -8.43 -1.64 -20.49
C ARG A 146 -9.29 -0.80 -19.57
N TYR A 147 -9.50 0.42 -19.97
CA TYR A 147 -10.32 1.36 -19.24
C TYR A 147 -11.74 1.38 -19.81
N ASP A 148 -12.71 0.96 -19.00
CA ASP A 148 -14.14 1.00 -19.37
C ASP A 148 -14.74 2.40 -19.22
N ALA A 149 -13.93 3.42 -18.90
CA ALA A 149 -14.38 4.77 -18.64
C ALA A 149 -14.09 5.69 -19.81
N ASN A 150 -15.13 6.34 -20.31
CA ASN A 150 -15.04 7.39 -21.30
C ASN A 150 -15.40 8.75 -20.66
N GLY A 151 -14.55 9.76 -20.83
CA GLY A 151 -14.88 11.14 -20.50
C GLY A 151 -14.12 11.73 -19.32
N GLY A 152 -14.40 11.38 -18.08
CA GLY A 152 -13.76 12.06 -16.97
C GLY A 152 -13.98 11.42 -15.60
N TYR A 153 -13.26 11.96 -14.63
CA TYR A 153 -13.35 11.60 -13.22
C TYR A 153 -13.95 12.75 -12.44
N ILE A 154 -15.07 12.50 -11.74
CA ILE A 154 -15.77 13.51 -10.95
C ILE A 154 -15.65 13.18 -9.49
N VAL A 155 -15.11 14.11 -8.71
CA VAL A 155 -15.02 14.04 -7.25
C VAL A 155 -15.93 15.10 -6.65
N VAL A 156 -16.83 14.67 -5.76
CA VAL A 156 -17.62 15.59 -4.94
C VAL A 156 -16.98 15.66 -3.56
N ARG A 157 -16.47 16.82 -3.21
CA ARG A 157 -15.84 17.09 -1.91
C ARG A 157 -16.87 17.27 -0.80
N LYS A 158 -16.41 17.20 0.44
CA LYS A 158 -17.27 17.32 1.61
C LYS A 158 -17.90 18.72 1.76
N ASP A 159 -17.23 19.75 1.30
CA ASP A 159 -17.72 21.14 1.24
C ASP A 159 -18.69 21.42 0.10
N GLY A 160 -18.98 20.39 -0.72
CA GLY A 160 -19.87 20.48 -1.88
C GLY A 160 -19.14 20.89 -3.17
N GLU A 161 -17.85 21.19 -3.13
CA GLU A 161 -17.05 21.47 -4.33
C GLU A 161 -17.02 20.24 -5.25
N ILE A 162 -17.21 20.47 -6.55
CA ILE A 162 -17.13 19.44 -7.59
C ILE A 162 -15.85 19.65 -8.38
N VAL A 163 -15.00 18.64 -8.38
CA VAL A 163 -13.77 18.62 -9.16
C VAL A 163 -13.91 17.63 -10.30
N CYS A 164 -13.70 18.08 -11.54
CA CYS A 164 -13.82 17.27 -12.75
C CYS A 164 -12.47 17.18 -13.45
N TYR A 165 -12.05 15.96 -13.79
CA TYR A 165 -10.86 15.72 -14.61
C TYR A 165 -11.26 14.96 -15.87
N HIS A 166 -10.78 15.42 -17.04
CA HIS A 166 -10.94 14.71 -18.30
C HIS A 166 -9.76 13.75 -18.54
N PHE A 167 -10.01 12.61 -19.16
CA PHE A 167 -8.96 11.62 -19.39
C PHE A 167 -7.85 12.05 -20.35
N TYR A 168 -8.09 13.03 -21.23
CA TYR A 168 -7.01 13.59 -22.04
C TYR A 168 -6.05 14.49 -21.23
N ASN A 169 -6.40 14.87 -20.00
CA ASN A 169 -5.51 15.50 -19.02
C ASN A 169 -5.03 14.46 -18.00
N ARG A 170 -4.46 13.38 -18.46
CA ARG A 170 -4.01 12.26 -17.62
C ARG A 170 -3.12 12.72 -16.47
N ASN A 171 -2.18 13.60 -16.72
CA ASN A 171 -1.24 14.09 -15.71
C ASN A 171 -1.96 14.78 -14.55
N ASP A 172 -3.00 15.58 -14.83
CA ASP A 172 -3.77 16.28 -13.80
C ASP A 172 -4.52 15.29 -12.90
N VAL A 173 -5.06 14.20 -13.48
CA VAL A 173 -5.72 13.13 -12.71
C VAL A 173 -4.70 12.38 -11.84
N GLU A 174 -3.55 12.03 -12.39
CA GLU A 174 -2.46 11.37 -11.66
C GLU A 174 -1.98 12.23 -10.49
N ASP A 175 -1.76 13.52 -10.72
CA ASP A 175 -1.34 14.47 -9.69
C ASP A 175 -2.42 14.63 -8.61
N TYR A 176 -3.69 14.77 -9.03
CA TYR A 176 -4.79 14.84 -8.07
C TYR A 176 -4.83 13.60 -7.17
N LEU A 177 -4.75 12.40 -7.73
CA LEU A 177 -4.76 11.16 -6.95
C LEU A 177 -3.55 11.09 -6.01
N TYR A 178 -2.37 11.44 -6.49
CA TYR A 178 -1.13 11.44 -5.73
C TYR A 178 -1.16 12.36 -4.51
N TYR A 179 -1.66 13.58 -4.66
CA TYR A 179 -1.72 14.56 -3.58
C TYR A 179 -2.93 14.38 -2.64
N ASN A 180 -3.98 13.68 -3.08
CA ASN A 180 -5.24 13.57 -2.34
C ASN A 180 -5.56 12.17 -1.83
N THR A 181 -4.61 11.23 -1.87
CA THR A 181 -4.80 9.89 -1.32
C THR A 181 -3.81 9.56 -0.22
N ARG A 182 -4.19 8.58 0.59
CA ARG A 182 -3.39 8.07 1.70
C ARG A 182 -3.59 6.57 1.87
N PHE A 183 -2.65 5.92 2.53
CA PHE A 183 -2.86 4.59 3.04
C PHE A 183 -3.83 4.66 4.22
N GLU A 184 -4.64 3.62 4.36
CA GLU A 184 -5.60 3.50 5.45
C GLU A 184 -5.48 2.11 6.07
N ARG A 185 -5.61 2.06 7.38
CA ARG A 185 -5.52 0.81 8.13
C ARG A 185 -6.89 0.16 8.23
N ALA A 186 -7.01 -1.01 7.62
CA ALA A 186 -8.24 -1.79 7.62
C ALA A 186 -8.42 -2.60 8.93
N SER A 187 -9.56 -3.28 9.06
CA SER A 187 -9.79 -4.20 10.19
C SER A 187 -8.87 -5.43 10.12
N ARG A 188 -7.98 -5.57 11.11
CA ARG A 188 -7.00 -6.67 11.20
C ARG A 188 -7.66 -8.03 11.28
N SER A 189 -8.65 -8.19 12.14
CA SER A 189 -9.37 -9.46 12.33
C SER A 189 -10.11 -9.89 11.07
N ARG A 190 -10.76 -8.95 10.38
CA ARG A 190 -11.51 -9.22 9.15
C ARG A 190 -10.60 -9.69 8.01
N TYR A 191 -9.42 -9.11 7.88
CA TYR A 191 -8.52 -9.39 6.74
C TYR A 191 -7.28 -10.20 7.14
N LYS A 192 -7.24 -10.72 8.37
CA LYS A 192 -6.24 -11.69 8.84
C LYS A 192 -4.79 -11.21 8.68
N TYR A 193 -4.48 -9.98 9.07
CA TYR A 193 -3.14 -9.41 9.02
C TYR A 193 -2.69 -8.85 10.38
N GLY A 194 -1.41 -8.50 10.49
CA GLY A 194 -0.83 -7.84 11.67
C GLY A 194 -0.51 -8.76 12.84
N ASN A 195 -0.63 -10.10 12.66
CA ASN A 195 -0.16 -11.09 13.62
C ASN A 195 1.09 -11.78 13.08
N LEU A 196 2.03 -12.06 13.98
CA LEU A 196 3.15 -12.95 13.70
C LEU A 196 2.66 -14.38 13.64
N PHE A 197 3.25 -15.15 12.75
CA PHE A 197 3.01 -16.60 12.66
C PHE A 197 4.25 -17.32 12.15
N ARG A 198 4.36 -18.61 12.50
CA ARG A 198 5.44 -19.46 12.00
C ARG A 198 4.98 -20.14 10.71
N GLY A 199 5.81 -20.07 9.67
CA GLY A 199 5.60 -20.79 8.42
C GLY A 199 6.04 -22.26 8.52
N GLU A 200 5.74 -23.04 7.48
CA GLU A 200 6.15 -24.45 7.37
C GLU A 200 7.68 -24.61 7.38
N ASP A 201 8.40 -23.64 6.87
CA ASP A 201 9.86 -23.53 6.86
C ASP A 201 10.45 -23.11 8.22
N ARG A 202 9.61 -23.00 9.28
CA ARG A 202 9.93 -22.56 10.63
C ARG A 202 10.34 -21.09 10.76
N ASN A 203 10.39 -20.33 9.69
CA ASN A 203 10.60 -18.88 9.76
C ASN A 203 9.35 -18.18 10.32
N VAL A 204 9.57 -16.98 10.86
CA VAL A 204 8.48 -16.14 11.39
C VAL A 204 8.09 -15.11 10.34
N TYR A 205 6.79 -14.92 10.17
CA TYR A 205 6.20 -14.04 9.18
C TYR A 205 5.14 -13.13 9.80
N ILE A 206 4.87 -12.03 9.12
CA ILE A 206 3.73 -11.14 9.36
C ILE A 206 3.13 -10.72 8.03
N ARG A 207 1.80 -10.54 8.00
CA ARG A 207 1.11 -9.91 6.88
C ARG A 207 0.80 -8.47 7.21
N LEU A 208 1.01 -7.59 6.23
CA LEU A 208 0.47 -6.23 6.24
C LEU A 208 -0.56 -6.10 5.13
N ASN A 209 -1.56 -5.23 5.30
CA ASN A 209 -2.69 -5.12 4.38
C ASN A 209 -2.74 -3.75 3.72
N LEU A 210 -2.85 -3.73 2.40
CA LEU A 210 -2.93 -2.50 1.62
C LEU A 210 -4.38 -2.05 1.46
N GLN A 211 -4.63 -0.79 1.81
CA GLN A 211 -5.83 -0.04 1.48
C GLN A 211 -5.44 1.39 1.12
N ILE A 212 -6.03 1.93 0.07
CA ILE A 212 -5.84 3.32 -0.34
C ILE A 212 -7.17 4.04 -0.32
N ARG A 213 -7.21 5.22 0.32
CA ARG A 213 -8.40 6.08 0.40
C ARG A 213 -8.06 7.52 0.07
N PHE A 214 -9.07 8.28 -0.31
CA PHE A 214 -8.94 9.74 -0.39
C PHE A 214 -8.71 10.33 1.00
N LYS A 215 -7.96 11.42 1.05
CA LYS A 215 -7.88 12.28 2.24
C LYS A 215 -9.25 12.88 2.55
N LYS A 216 -9.48 13.21 3.81
CA LYS A 216 -10.68 13.94 4.24
C LYS A 216 -10.50 15.44 4.04
#